data_28fa251de01787479ff5b88a60faee14
#
_entry.id   28fa251de01787479ff5b88a60faee14
#
_cell.length_a   1.000
_cell.length_b   1.000
_cell.length_c   1.000
_cell.angle_alpha   90.00
_cell.angle_beta   90.00
_cell.angle_gamma   90.00
#
_symmetry.space_group_name_H-M   'P 1'
#
loop_
_entity.id
_entity.type
_entity.pdbx_description
1 polymer ?
#
loop_
_entity_poly.entity_id
_entity_poly.type
_entity_poly.pdbx_seq_one_letter_code
_entity_poly.pdbx_strand_id
1 'polypeptide(L)'
;MTITIKNINNLTNKLNKLDNLKAKKAVDEVAKVVEKGLRDEASKFSKRADLIKKVDVREYENGNYYVDVGLKNDSQPWEDWKHLYFHHYGYNQKLWGKDSDIYTKKYQFWFTNAVDNMDNEVLKELKSKLQAEIKEALK
;
A
#
# COMPACT_ATOMS: atom_id res chain seq x y z
N MET A 1 -1.39 -1.49 10.13
CA MET A 1 -0.87 -2.18 8.92
C MET A 1 -0.88 -1.24 7.72
N THR A 2 0.23 -0.67 7.42
CA THR A 2 0.40 0.20 6.25
C THR A 2 1.73 -0.08 5.55
N ILE A 3 1.81 0.26 4.28
CA ILE A 3 3.04 0.31 3.51
C ILE A 3 3.31 1.75 3.11
N THR A 4 4.54 2.20 3.27
CA THR A 4 4.99 3.52 2.82
C THR A 4 5.79 3.37 1.53
N ILE A 5 5.34 4.02 0.47
CA ILE A 5 6.06 4.09 -0.80
C ILE A 5 6.92 5.36 -0.77
N LYS A 6 8.22 5.17 -0.92
CA LYS A 6 9.20 6.24 -1.00
C LYS A 6 9.78 6.26 -2.40
N ASN A 7 9.93 7.45 -2.95
CA ASN A 7 10.71 7.57 -4.18
C ASN A 7 12.19 7.28 -3.88
N ILE A 8 12.86 6.64 -4.82
CA ILE A 8 14.23 6.19 -4.65
C ILE A 8 15.16 7.40 -4.65
N ASN A 9 15.87 7.63 -3.56
CA ASN A 9 16.71 8.82 -3.33
C ASN A 9 17.67 9.12 -4.49
N ASN A 10 18.27 8.13 -5.09
CA ASN A 10 19.20 8.31 -6.22
C ASN A 10 18.52 8.83 -7.49
N LEU A 11 17.26 8.46 -7.72
CA LEU A 11 16.46 8.98 -8.82
C LEU A 11 16.02 10.42 -8.53
N THR A 12 15.65 10.70 -7.29
CA THR A 12 15.21 12.03 -6.85
C THR A 12 16.32 13.06 -6.97
N ASN A 13 17.56 12.70 -6.59
CA ASN A 13 18.71 13.59 -6.71
C ASN A 13 19.04 13.93 -8.18
N LYS A 14 18.82 12.97 -9.09
CA LYS A 14 18.95 13.21 -10.55
C LYS A 14 17.77 14.01 -11.12
N LEU A 15 16.61 13.91 -10.48
CA LEU A 15 15.37 14.57 -10.88
C LEU A 15 15.19 15.96 -10.25
N ASN A 16 16.03 16.36 -9.28
CA ASN A 16 15.95 17.67 -8.62
C ASN A 16 16.04 18.89 -9.57
N LYS A 17 16.40 18.65 -10.82
CA LYS A 17 16.34 19.63 -11.91
C LYS A 17 15.05 19.58 -12.72
N LEU A 18 14.22 18.57 -12.48
CA LEU A 18 12.95 18.34 -13.17
C LEU A 18 11.82 18.57 -12.17
N ASP A 19 10.73 19.10 -12.67
CA ASP A 19 9.56 19.53 -11.92
C ASP A 19 9.13 18.52 -10.84
N ASN A 20 9.26 18.87 -9.57
CA ASN A 20 8.89 18.07 -8.42
C ASN A 20 7.42 17.60 -8.46
N LEU A 21 6.54 18.36 -9.12
CA LEU A 21 5.13 17.99 -9.27
C LEU A 21 4.95 16.70 -10.08
N LYS A 22 5.85 16.41 -11.02
CA LYS A 22 5.80 15.20 -11.84
C LYS A 22 6.21 13.96 -11.06
N ALA A 23 7.23 14.09 -10.20
CA ALA A 23 7.62 13.00 -9.30
C ALA A 23 6.49 12.69 -8.30
N LYS A 24 5.83 13.69 -7.76
CA LYS A 24 4.64 13.55 -6.90
C LYS A 24 3.54 12.78 -7.61
N LYS A 25 3.24 13.12 -8.86
CA LYS A 25 2.22 12.42 -9.66
C LYS A 25 2.58 10.95 -9.88
N ALA A 26 3.84 10.64 -10.22
CA ALA A 26 4.29 9.28 -10.43
C ALA A 26 4.14 8.43 -9.16
N VAL A 27 4.50 8.96 -8.00
CA VAL A 27 4.32 8.30 -6.70
C VAL A 27 2.84 8.05 -6.40
N ASP A 28 1.97 9.03 -6.68
CA ASP A 28 0.52 8.87 -6.48
C ASP A 28 -0.08 7.78 -7.39
N GLU A 29 0.32 7.73 -8.65
CA GLU A 29 -0.16 6.71 -9.59
C GLU A 29 0.27 5.30 -9.19
N VAL A 30 1.52 5.13 -8.75
CA VAL A 30 2.02 3.84 -8.24
C VAL A 30 1.28 3.44 -6.96
N ALA A 31 0.98 4.40 -6.08
CA ALA A 31 0.20 4.12 -4.87
C ALA A 31 -1.21 3.59 -5.18
N LYS A 32 -1.83 4.02 -6.28
CA LYS A 32 -3.11 3.45 -6.75
C LYS A 32 -2.98 1.99 -7.18
N VAL A 33 -1.87 1.63 -7.80
CA VAL A 33 -1.58 0.23 -8.18
C VAL A 33 -1.46 -0.64 -6.92
N VAL A 34 -0.72 -0.16 -5.91
CA VAL A 34 -0.57 -0.87 -4.64
C VAL A 34 -1.90 -0.97 -3.89
N GLU A 35 -2.67 0.10 -3.82
CA GLU A 35 -4.01 0.09 -3.22
C GLU A 35 -4.90 -0.98 -3.87
N LYS A 36 -4.93 -1.02 -5.20
CA LYS A 36 -5.70 -2.01 -5.94
C LYS A 36 -5.22 -3.43 -5.64
N GLY A 37 -3.92 -3.69 -5.68
CA GLY A 37 -3.36 -5.02 -5.41
C GLY A 37 -3.68 -5.51 -4.00
N LEU A 38 -3.58 -4.65 -3.00
CA LEU A 38 -3.95 -4.97 -1.61
C LEU A 38 -5.46 -5.24 -1.46
N ARG A 39 -6.30 -4.46 -2.13
CA ARG A 39 -7.76 -4.68 -2.15
C ARG A 39 -8.12 -6.00 -2.82
N ASP A 40 -7.49 -6.34 -3.93
CA ASP A 40 -7.72 -7.59 -4.65
C ASP A 40 -7.37 -8.79 -3.75
N GLU A 41 -6.27 -8.73 -3.01
CA GLU A 41 -5.91 -9.77 -2.03
C GLU A 41 -6.92 -9.84 -0.87
N ALA A 42 -7.25 -8.71 -0.26
CA ALA A 42 -8.19 -8.65 0.86
C ALA A 42 -9.60 -9.12 0.46
N SER A 43 -10.03 -8.88 -0.77
CA SER A 43 -11.35 -9.26 -1.28
C SER A 43 -11.58 -10.77 -1.33
N LYS A 44 -10.50 -11.56 -1.31
CA LYS A 44 -10.57 -13.04 -1.27
C LYS A 44 -11.21 -13.57 0.01
N PHE A 45 -11.18 -12.79 1.09
CA PHE A 45 -11.69 -13.22 2.41
C PHE A 45 -12.50 -12.14 3.15
N SER A 46 -12.56 -10.92 2.66
CA SER A 46 -13.28 -9.82 3.31
C SER A 46 -14.10 -9.02 2.32
N LYS A 47 -15.31 -8.67 2.74
CA LYS A 47 -16.17 -7.71 2.01
C LYS A 47 -15.76 -6.26 2.26
N ARG A 48 -14.85 -6.01 3.20
CA ARG A 48 -14.40 -4.68 3.60
C ARG A 48 -13.01 -4.33 3.06
N ALA A 49 -12.65 -4.88 1.91
CA ALA A 49 -11.43 -4.50 1.19
C ALA A 49 -11.41 -3.00 0.82
N ASP A 50 -12.57 -2.36 0.76
CA ASP A 50 -12.73 -0.91 0.56
C ASP A 50 -12.06 -0.04 1.64
N LEU A 51 -11.80 -0.61 2.81
CA LEU A 51 -11.09 0.08 3.90
C LEU A 51 -9.59 0.27 3.64
N ILE A 52 -9.03 -0.50 2.71
CA ILE A 52 -7.66 -0.31 2.28
C ILE A 52 -7.62 0.91 1.35
N LYS A 53 -6.87 1.93 1.75
CA LYS A 53 -6.80 3.20 1.02
C LYS A 53 -5.39 3.74 1.01
N LYS A 54 -5.05 4.45 -0.05
CA LYS A 54 -3.91 5.35 -0.05
C LYS A 54 -4.29 6.68 0.59
N VAL A 55 -3.32 7.35 1.18
CA VAL A 55 -3.46 8.74 1.62
C VAL A 55 -2.92 9.69 0.56
N ASP A 56 -3.04 10.98 0.81
CA ASP A 56 -2.43 11.98 -0.06
C ASP A 56 -0.90 11.90 0.00
N VAL A 57 -0.28 12.16 -1.15
CA VAL A 57 1.17 12.21 -1.25
C VAL A 57 1.70 13.36 -0.42
N ARG A 58 2.67 13.07 0.42
CA ARG A 58 3.37 14.03 1.28
C ARG A 58 4.81 14.20 0.85
N GLU A 59 5.40 15.33 1.19
CA GLU A 59 6.77 15.66 0.91
C GLU A 59 7.60 15.70 2.20
N TYR A 60 8.75 15.06 2.18
CA TYR A 60 9.77 15.24 3.22
C TYR A 60 10.59 16.51 2.97
N GLU A 61 11.25 17.01 4.01
CA GLU A 61 12.11 18.21 3.98
C GLU A 61 13.16 18.20 2.84
N ASN A 62 13.55 17.04 2.36
CA ASN A 62 14.56 16.85 1.31
C ASN A 62 13.97 16.76 -0.11
N GLY A 63 12.70 17.09 -0.32
CA GLY A 63 12.05 17.00 -1.62
C GLY A 63 11.71 15.55 -2.05
N ASN A 64 11.74 14.60 -1.12
CA ASN A 64 11.29 13.24 -1.37
C ASN A 64 9.79 13.13 -1.13
N TYR A 65 9.11 12.44 -2.04
CA TYR A 65 7.67 12.18 -1.90
C TYR A 65 7.42 10.81 -1.30
N TYR A 66 6.38 10.69 -0.50
CA TYR A 66 5.92 9.43 0.07
C TYR A 66 4.41 9.41 0.19
N VAL A 67 3.89 8.20 0.22
CA VAL A 67 2.47 7.93 0.39
C VAL A 67 2.30 6.64 1.19
N ASP A 68 1.39 6.66 2.13
CA ASP A 68 1.01 5.46 2.89
C ASP A 68 -0.18 4.80 2.22
N VAL A 69 -0.12 3.48 2.10
CA VAL A 69 -1.21 2.65 1.57
C VAL A 69 -1.50 1.53 2.55
N GLY A 70 -2.75 1.36 2.90
CA GLY A 70 -3.15 0.29 3.80
C GLY A 70 -4.37 0.63 4.64
N LEU A 71 -4.44 0.03 5.82
CA LEU A 71 -5.49 0.29 6.79
C LEU A 71 -5.14 1.52 7.62
N LYS A 72 -6.00 2.54 7.57
CA LYS A 72 -5.87 3.74 8.40
C LYS A 72 -6.90 3.72 9.51
N ASN A 73 -6.42 3.92 10.72
CA ASN A 73 -7.20 3.81 11.95
C ASN A 73 -7.93 5.09 12.35
N ASP A 74 -7.71 6.19 11.62
CA ASP A 74 -8.09 7.53 12.11
C ASP A 74 -9.56 7.85 11.97
N SER A 75 -10.33 7.10 11.18
CA SER A 75 -11.71 7.45 10.85
C SER A 75 -12.70 6.28 10.80
N GLN A 76 -12.22 5.06 11.04
CA GLN A 76 -13.05 3.86 10.96
C GLN A 76 -13.04 3.11 12.30
N PRO A 77 -14.21 2.72 12.83
CA PRO A 77 -14.26 1.94 14.06
C PRO A 77 -13.55 0.59 13.89
N TRP A 78 -12.92 0.14 14.97
CA TRP A 78 -12.23 -1.16 15.04
C TRP A 78 -13.08 -2.32 14.51
N GLU A 79 -14.36 -2.32 14.78
CA GLU A 79 -15.31 -3.35 14.33
C GLU A 79 -15.34 -3.53 12.82
N ASP A 80 -15.07 -2.47 12.05
CA ASP A 80 -15.11 -2.53 10.58
C ASP A 80 -13.90 -3.19 9.96
N TRP A 81 -12.72 -3.05 10.57
CA TRP A 81 -11.47 -3.55 9.97
C TRP A 81 -10.77 -4.65 10.76
N LYS A 82 -11.28 -5.00 11.95
CA LYS A 82 -10.65 -6.00 12.82
C LYS A 82 -10.42 -7.35 12.15
N HIS A 83 -11.31 -7.81 11.28
CA HIS A 83 -11.13 -9.09 10.62
C HIS A 83 -10.02 -9.10 9.56
N LEU A 84 -9.73 -7.97 8.91
CA LEU A 84 -8.54 -7.84 8.07
C LEU A 84 -7.27 -8.01 8.90
N TYR A 85 -7.26 -7.43 10.09
CA TYR A 85 -6.17 -7.56 11.05
C TYR A 85 -6.02 -9.00 11.54
N PHE A 86 -7.11 -9.63 11.98
CA PHE A 86 -7.08 -11.00 12.49
C PHE A 86 -6.66 -12.01 11.41
N HIS A 87 -7.09 -11.86 10.18
CA HIS A 87 -6.63 -12.72 9.10
C HIS A 87 -5.13 -12.58 8.85
N HIS A 88 -4.57 -11.38 9.05
CA HIS A 88 -3.12 -11.20 8.90
C HIS A 88 -2.31 -11.95 9.96
N TYR A 89 -2.73 -11.87 11.22
CA TYR A 89 -2.00 -12.49 12.32
C TYR A 89 -2.43 -13.92 12.62
N GLY A 90 -3.57 -14.35 12.09
CA GLY A 90 -4.23 -15.58 12.49
C GLY A 90 -5.00 -15.42 13.81
N TYR A 91 -5.94 -16.29 14.06
CA TYR A 91 -6.78 -16.23 15.27
C TYR A 91 -7.43 -17.57 15.58
N ASN A 92 -7.75 -17.79 16.86
CA ASN A 92 -8.60 -18.90 17.28
C ASN A 92 -10.08 -18.57 17.02
N GLN A 93 -10.78 -19.51 16.43
CA GLN A 93 -12.22 -19.36 16.23
C GLN A 93 -12.95 -19.49 17.57
N LYS A 94 -13.98 -18.66 17.74
CA LYS A 94 -14.93 -18.83 18.85
C LYS A 94 -16.15 -19.61 18.38
N LEU A 95 -16.41 -20.72 19.04
CA LEU A 95 -17.61 -21.53 18.82
C LEU A 95 -18.54 -21.33 20.00
N TRP A 96 -19.74 -20.83 19.73
CA TRP A 96 -20.77 -20.61 20.76
C TRP A 96 -20.32 -19.68 21.91
N GLY A 97 -19.49 -18.66 21.57
CA GLY A 97 -18.93 -17.72 22.53
C GLY A 97 -17.76 -18.25 23.38
N LYS A 98 -17.33 -19.50 23.17
CA LYS A 98 -16.18 -20.11 23.82
C LYS A 98 -15.01 -20.19 22.86
N ASP A 99 -13.80 -20.06 23.36
CA ASP A 99 -12.59 -20.29 22.58
C ASP A 99 -12.56 -21.76 22.11
N SER A 100 -12.22 -21.97 20.85
CA SER A 100 -12.05 -23.30 20.28
C SER A 100 -10.58 -23.54 19.98
N ASP A 101 -10.20 -24.81 19.86
CA ASP A 101 -8.84 -25.21 19.45
C ASP A 101 -8.61 -25.02 17.93
N ILE A 102 -9.60 -24.47 17.21
CA ILE A 102 -9.50 -24.26 15.77
C ILE A 102 -8.80 -22.93 15.50
N TYR A 103 -7.58 -23.02 15.03
CA TYR A 103 -6.78 -21.87 14.63
C TYR A 103 -6.90 -21.57 13.15
N THR A 104 -7.36 -20.35 12.81
CA THR A 104 -7.51 -19.90 11.43
C THR A 104 -6.24 -19.17 10.99
N LYS A 105 -5.56 -19.74 9.99
CA LYS A 105 -4.30 -19.20 9.45
C LYS A 105 -4.25 -19.17 7.91
N LYS A 106 -5.37 -19.47 7.24
CA LYS A 106 -5.40 -19.57 5.77
C LYS A 106 -4.88 -18.34 5.06
N TYR A 107 -5.14 -17.15 5.60
CA TYR A 107 -4.71 -15.88 5.03
C TYR A 107 -3.64 -15.17 5.90
N GLN A 108 -2.97 -15.95 6.74
CA GLN A 108 -1.92 -15.40 7.60
C GLN A 108 -0.84 -14.72 6.75
N PHE A 109 -0.41 -13.55 7.20
CA PHE A 109 0.55 -12.69 6.49
C PHE A 109 0.09 -12.21 5.11
N TRP A 110 -1.21 -12.20 4.85
CA TRP A 110 -1.76 -11.77 3.56
C TRP A 110 -1.24 -10.42 3.09
N PHE A 111 -1.15 -9.45 4.01
CA PHE A 111 -0.67 -8.10 3.70
C PHE A 111 0.80 -8.11 3.31
N THR A 112 1.66 -8.71 4.13
CA THR A 112 3.09 -8.83 3.86
C THR A 112 3.35 -9.59 2.57
N ASN A 113 2.68 -10.71 2.36
CA ASN A 113 2.82 -11.51 1.14
C ASN A 113 2.36 -10.74 -0.10
N ALA A 114 1.27 -9.98 -0.01
CA ALA A 114 0.81 -9.14 -1.11
C ALA A 114 1.83 -8.05 -1.46
N VAL A 115 2.41 -7.41 -0.45
CA VAL A 115 3.47 -6.40 -0.64
C VAL A 115 4.70 -7.02 -1.30
N ASP A 116 5.18 -8.15 -0.78
CA ASP A 116 6.37 -8.84 -1.32
C ASP A 116 6.16 -9.28 -2.77
N ASN A 117 4.96 -9.78 -3.10
CA ASN A 117 4.62 -10.18 -4.46
C ASN A 117 4.52 -9.01 -5.44
N MET A 118 4.15 -7.84 -4.96
CA MET A 118 4.04 -6.62 -5.77
C MET A 118 5.34 -5.82 -5.88
N ASP A 119 6.35 -6.09 -5.05
CA ASP A 119 7.54 -5.24 -4.91
C ASP A 119 8.22 -4.98 -6.25
N ASN A 120 8.51 -6.01 -7.02
CA ASN A 120 9.14 -5.90 -8.33
C ASN A 120 8.26 -5.15 -9.35
N GLU A 121 6.96 -5.39 -9.33
CA GLU A 121 6.00 -4.72 -10.22
C GLU A 121 5.89 -3.23 -9.87
N VAL A 122 5.80 -2.91 -8.60
CA VAL A 122 5.75 -1.53 -8.09
C VAL A 122 7.01 -0.76 -8.47
N LEU A 123 8.20 -1.34 -8.30
CA LEU A 123 9.46 -0.71 -8.70
C LEU A 123 9.53 -0.48 -10.21
N LYS A 124 9.08 -1.45 -11.00
CA LYS A 124 9.03 -1.33 -12.47
C LYS A 124 8.06 -0.24 -12.90
N GLU A 125 6.87 -0.20 -12.32
CA GLU A 125 5.87 0.83 -12.60
C GLU A 125 6.38 2.23 -12.22
N LEU A 126 6.96 2.38 -11.03
CA LEU A 126 7.53 3.64 -10.58
C LEU A 126 8.61 4.14 -11.54
N LYS A 127 9.52 3.25 -11.92
CA LYS A 127 10.57 3.58 -12.89
C LYS A 127 10.00 4.00 -14.24
N SER A 128 9.03 3.25 -14.76
CA SER A 128 8.36 3.57 -16.03
C SER A 128 7.66 4.92 -16.00
N LYS A 129 6.91 5.20 -14.93
CA LYS A 129 6.21 6.49 -14.75
C LYS A 129 7.17 7.66 -14.65
N LEU A 130 8.24 7.53 -13.87
CA LEU A 130 9.28 8.56 -13.77
C LEU A 130 9.98 8.81 -15.10
N GLN A 131 10.30 7.75 -15.85
CA GLN A 131 10.90 7.90 -17.18
C GLN A 131 9.96 8.60 -18.16
N ALA A 132 8.67 8.29 -18.14
CA ALA A 132 7.67 8.95 -18.98
C ALA A 132 7.56 10.44 -18.64
N GLU A 133 7.53 10.79 -17.36
CA GLU A 133 7.47 12.19 -16.91
C GLU A 133 8.75 12.96 -17.25
N ILE A 134 9.92 12.33 -17.19
CA ILE A 134 11.19 12.93 -17.63
C ILE A 134 11.14 13.21 -19.13
N LYS A 135 10.72 12.25 -19.95
CA LYS A 135 10.61 12.45 -21.41
C LYS A 135 9.65 13.58 -21.75
N GLU A 136 8.53 13.67 -21.07
CA GLU A 136 7.55 14.75 -21.25
C GLU A 136 8.13 16.12 -20.88
N ALA A 137 8.90 16.17 -19.80
CA ALA A 137 9.54 17.41 -19.35
C ALA A 137 10.66 17.90 -20.28
N LEU A 138 11.27 16.99 -21.05
CA LEU A 138 12.37 17.33 -21.98
C LEU A 138 11.87 17.70 -23.39
N LYS A 139 10.60 17.58 -23.64
CA LYS A 139 9.98 18.13 -24.86
C LYS A 139 9.83 19.65 -24.71
#